data_a0a51c39842b1a94df50cfe8addb65a1
#
_entry.id   a0a51c39842b1a94df50cfe8addb65a1
#
_cell.length_a   1.000
_cell.length_b   1.000
_cell.length_c   1.000
_cell.angle_alpha   90.00
_cell.angle_beta   90.00
_cell.angle_gamma   90.00
#
_symmetry.space_group_name_H-M   'P 1'
#
loop_
_entity.id
_entity.type
_entity.pdbx_description
1 polymer ?
#
loop_
_entity_poly.entity_id
_entity_poly.type
_entity_poly.pdbx_seq_one_letter_code
_entity_poly.pdbx_strand_id
1 'polypeptide(L)'
;LQYKVKNWVEMRKNHLAYLFQELRLFPELTAWENVEIKNKLTGFKTRHQIEEWFELLGIADKLDSKAGLMSFGQQQRVAMIRALVQPFDFILADEPISHLDDRNSEIMAEIMMTEAKRQGAGVIVTSIGKHMNLNYEKTYKL
;
A
#
# COMPACT_ATOMS: atom_id res chain seq x y z
N LEU A 1 10.88 -25.21 -10.33
CA LEU A 1 9.58 -24.73 -9.88
C LEU A 1 8.92 -23.92 -10.98
N GLN A 2 7.93 -24.52 -11.63
CA GLN A 2 7.16 -23.82 -12.65
C GLN A 2 5.78 -23.47 -12.08
N TYR A 3 5.56 -22.17 -11.79
CA TYR A 3 4.25 -21.67 -11.46
C TYR A 3 3.42 -21.47 -12.74
N LYS A 4 2.20 -22.01 -12.72
CA LYS A 4 1.19 -21.67 -13.72
C LYS A 4 0.61 -20.28 -13.43
N VAL A 5 0.00 -19.65 -14.43
CA VAL A 5 -0.63 -18.32 -14.28
C VAL A 5 -1.54 -18.26 -13.05
N LYS A 6 -2.36 -19.30 -12.81
CA LYS A 6 -3.24 -19.36 -11.64
C LYS A 6 -2.49 -19.31 -10.30
N ASN A 7 -1.26 -19.84 -10.24
CA ASN A 7 -0.45 -19.78 -9.02
C ASN A 7 0.05 -18.38 -8.75
N TRP A 8 0.45 -17.64 -9.79
CA TRP A 8 0.84 -16.24 -9.65
C TRP A 8 -0.34 -15.33 -9.25
N VAL A 9 -1.52 -15.59 -9.83
CA VAL A 9 -2.75 -14.86 -9.46
C VAL A 9 -3.07 -15.08 -7.99
N GLU A 10 -3.04 -16.34 -7.52
CA GLU A 10 -3.28 -16.68 -6.12
C GLU A 10 -2.26 -16.02 -5.19
N MET A 11 -0.98 -16.07 -5.54
CA MET A 11 0.09 -15.42 -4.78
C MET A 11 -0.14 -13.92 -4.65
N ARG A 12 -0.44 -13.24 -5.74
CA ARG A 12 -0.68 -11.79 -5.76
C ARG A 12 -1.97 -11.39 -5.06
N LYS A 13 -2.95 -12.28 -5.05
CA LYS A 13 -4.25 -12.03 -4.43
C LYS A 13 -4.22 -12.19 -2.91
N ASN A 14 -3.53 -13.20 -2.38
CA ASN A 14 -3.65 -13.62 -1.00
C ASN A 14 -2.34 -13.66 -0.19
N HIS A 15 -1.17 -13.61 -0.82
CA HIS A 15 0.10 -13.86 -0.13
C HIS A 15 1.13 -12.75 -0.27
N LEU A 16 1.13 -12.00 -1.37
CA LEU A 16 2.12 -10.97 -1.65
C LEU A 16 1.46 -9.65 -2.02
N ALA A 17 1.54 -8.69 -1.14
CA ALA A 17 1.15 -7.31 -1.43
C ALA A 17 2.37 -6.56 -1.99
N TYR A 18 2.13 -5.65 -2.93
CA TYR A 18 3.18 -4.89 -3.56
C TYR A 18 2.78 -3.42 -3.72
N LEU A 19 3.60 -2.53 -3.16
CA LEU A 19 3.53 -1.10 -3.45
C LEU A 19 4.62 -0.77 -4.46
N PHE A 20 4.22 -0.56 -5.71
CA PHE A 20 5.13 -0.23 -6.81
C PHE A 20 5.64 1.20 -6.70
N GLN A 21 6.87 1.45 -7.12
CA GLN A 21 7.44 2.80 -7.19
C GLN A 21 6.60 3.73 -8.10
N GLU A 22 6.15 3.22 -9.24
CA GLU A 22 5.29 3.96 -10.19
C GLU A 22 3.82 3.98 -9.77
N LEU A 23 3.48 3.42 -8.61
CA LEU A 23 2.16 3.33 -8.00
C LEU A 23 1.13 2.52 -8.79
N ARG A 24 1.08 2.64 -10.10
CA ARG A 24 0.16 1.93 -11.00
C ARG A 24 -1.31 2.11 -10.62
N LEU A 25 -1.68 3.33 -10.26
CA LEU A 25 -3.08 3.71 -10.10
C LEU A 25 -3.72 3.93 -11.47
N PHE A 26 -5.03 3.73 -11.53
CA PHE A 26 -5.84 4.12 -12.68
C PHE A 26 -6.20 5.60 -12.56
N PRO A 27 -5.63 6.48 -13.39
CA PRO A 27 -5.79 7.93 -13.21
C PRO A 27 -7.23 8.42 -13.43
N GLU A 28 -8.02 7.70 -14.22
CA GLU A 28 -9.41 8.02 -14.53
C GLU A 28 -10.38 7.63 -13.41
N LEU A 29 -9.95 6.73 -12.53
CA LEU A 29 -10.75 6.28 -11.39
C LEU A 29 -10.50 7.16 -10.17
N THR A 30 -11.49 7.22 -9.29
CA THR A 30 -11.34 7.91 -8.02
C THR A 30 -10.36 7.18 -7.10
N ALA A 31 -9.91 7.85 -6.05
CA ALA A 31 -9.09 7.23 -5.02
C ALA A 31 -9.80 6.01 -4.42
N TRP A 32 -11.09 6.15 -4.10
CA TRP A 32 -11.92 5.05 -3.61
C TRP A 32 -11.97 3.88 -4.59
N GLU A 33 -12.30 4.14 -5.85
CA GLU A 33 -12.42 3.10 -6.88
C GLU A 33 -11.10 2.33 -7.09
N ASN A 34 -9.95 3.02 -7.04
CA ASN A 34 -8.64 2.37 -7.13
C ASN A 34 -8.40 1.36 -6.01
N VAL A 35 -8.86 1.66 -4.80
CA VAL A 35 -8.75 0.76 -3.65
C VAL A 35 -9.81 -0.34 -3.71
N GLU A 36 -11.03 0.01 -4.04
CA GLU A 36 -12.18 -0.91 -4.06
C GLU A 36 -12.00 -2.03 -5.08
N ILE A 37 -11.46 -1.75 -6.25
CA ILE A 37 -11.16 -2.78 -7.26
C ILE A 37 -10.32 -3.90 -6.65
N LYS A 38 -9.30 -3.55 -5.87
CA LYS A 38 -8.45 -4.52 -5.20
C LYS A 38 -9.18 -5.25 -4.08
N ASN A 39 -9.90 -4.51 -3.25
CA ASN A 39 -10.63 -5.08 -2.11
C ASN A 39 -11.71 -6.07 -2.54
N LYS A 40 -12.37 -5.84 -3.66
CA LYS A 40 -13.40 -6.74 -4.19
C LYS A 40 -12.89 -8.13 -4.54
N LEU A 41 -11.60 -8.29 -4.79
CA LEU A 41 -11.02 -9.60 -5.11
C LEU A 41 -11.11 -10.59 -3.95
N THR A 42 -11.07 -10.10 -2.71
CA THR A 42 -11.08 -10.94 -1.51
C THR A 42 -12.14 -10.54 -0.48
N GLY A 43 -12.69 -9.33 -0.57
CA GLY A 43 -13.60 -8.79 0.45
C GLY A 43 -12.92 -8.65 1.82
N PHE A 44 -11.62 -8.44 1.85
CA PHE A 44 -10.79 -8.54 3.06
C PHE A 44 -11.04 -7.42 4.06
N LYS A 45 -11.31 -6.20 3.58
CA LYS A 45 -11.57 -5.04 4.42
C LYS A 45 -13.00 -4.53 4.24
N THR A 46 -13.57 -4.04 5.35
CA THR A 46 -14.85 -3.32 5.29
C THR A 46 -14.63 -1.91 4.76
N ARG A 47 -15.69 -1.29 4.26
CA ARG A 47 -15.66 0.12 3.85
C ARG A 47 -15.17 1.02 4.98
N HIS A 48 -15.68 0.82 6.17
CA HIS A 48 -15.31 1.61 7.36
C HIS A 48 -13.81 1.54 7.66
N GLN A 49 -13.22 0.34 7.61
CA GLN A 49 -11.77 0.16 7.83
C GLN A 49 -10.93 0.90 6.78
N ILE A 50 -11.37 0.90 5.53
CA ILE A 50 -10.68 1.61 4.45
C ILE A 50 -10.82 3.13 4.65
N GLU A 51 -12.01 3.62 4.96
CA GLU A 51 -12.25 5.04 5.23
C GLU A 51 -11.41 5.56 6.39
N GLU A 52 -11.24 4.77 7.46
CA GLU A 52 -10.33 5.10 8.57
C GLU A 52 -8.90 5.35 8.08
N TRP A 53 -8.38 4.52 7.18
CA TRP A 53 -7.05 4.74 6.61
C TRP A 53 -6.96 6.02 5.79
N PHE A 54 -8.01 6.35 5.04
CA PHE A 54 -8.08 7.63 4.33
C PHE A 54 -8.05 8.82 5.30
N GLU A 55 -8.75 8.73 6.41
CA GLU A 55 -8.75 9.75 7.46
C GLU A 55 -7.37 9.88 8.11
N LEU A 56 -6.78 8.77 8.56
CA LEU A 56 -5.46 8.75 9.20
C LEU A 56 -4.37 9.34 8.29
N LEU A 57 -4.45 9.06 6.99
CA LEU A 57 -3.51 9.58 6.01
C LEU A 57 -3.85 10.99 5.51
N GLY A 58 -4.89 11.61 6.06
CA GLY A 58 -5.24 12.99 5.74
C GLY A 58 -5.75 13.22 4.32
N ILE A 59 -6.33 12.19 3.69
CA ILE A 59 -6.86 12.25 2.31
C ILE A 59 -8.33 11.85 2.21
N ALA A 60 -9.07 11.92 3.31
CA ALA A 60 -10.50 11.60 3.32
C ALA A 60 -11.32 12.50 2.39
N ASP A 61 -10.91 13.76 2.24
CA ASP A 61 -11.54 14.71 1.32
C ASP A 61 -11.26 14.40 -0.16
N LYS A 62 -10.38 13.45 -0.45
CA LYS A 62 -10.00 13.03 -1.81
C LYS A 62 -10.60 11.70 -2.25
N LEU A 63 -11.44 11.08 -1.42
CA LEU A 63 -12.07 9.79 -1.72
C LEU A 63 -12.69 9.75 -3.12
N ASP A 64 -13.44 10.78 -3.48
CA ASP A 64 -14.16 10.89 -4.75
C ASP A 64 -13.39 11.66 -5.83
N SER A 65 -12.13 12.03 -5.56
CA SER A 65 -11.27 12.69 -6.54
C SER A 65 -10.59 11.68 -7.44
N LYS A 66 -10.49 11.98 -8.73
CA LYS A 66 -9.73 11.15 -9.66
C LYS A 66 -8.25 11.12 -9.28
N ALA A 67 -7.67 9.94 -9.29
CA ALA A 67 -6.26 9.76 -8.93
C ALA A 67 -5.32 10.61 -9.78
N GLY A 68 -5.60 10.77 -11.06
CA GLY A 68 -4.80 11.61 -11.97
C GLY A 68 -4.77 13.09 -11.62
N LEU A 69 -5.69 13.59 -10.80
CA LEU A 69 -5.77 14.98 -10.34
C LEU A 69 -5.12 15.18 -8.96
N MET A 70 -4.64 14.12 -8.34
CA MET A 70 -4.02 14.16 -7.02
C MET A 70 -2.51 14.40 -7.15
N SER A 71 -1.89 14.99 -6.11
CA SER A 71 -0.43 15.08 -6.04
C SER A 71 0.19 13.68 -5.96
N PHE A 72 1.47 13.55 -6.30
CA PHE A 72 2.14 12.25 -6.23
C PHE A 72 2.16 11.69 -4.79
N GLY A 73 2.39 12.54 -3.78
CA GLY A 73 2.33 12.12 -2.37
C GLY A 73 0.94 11.64 -1.95
N GLN A 74 -0.13 12.27 -2.43
CA GLN A 74 -1.50 11.80 -2.23
C GLN A 74 -1.71 10.44 -2.92
N GLN A 75 -1.24 10.31 -4.15
CA GLN A 75 -1.30 9.03 -4.87
C GLN A 75 -0.52 7.92 -4.15
N GLN A 76 0.64 8.21 -3.58
CA GLN A 76 1.40 7.24 -2.78
C GLN A 76 0.58 6.72 -1.61
N ARG A 77 -0.15 7.59 -0.92
CA ARG A 77 -1.02 7.20 0.20
C ARG A 77 -2.18 6.31 -0.26
N VAL A 78 -2.81 6.64 -1.39
CA VAL A 78 -3.85 5.78 -1.99
C VAL A 78 -3.29 4.41 -2.38
N ALA A 79 -2.12 4.38 -3.00
CA ALA A 79 -1.47 3.13 -3.42
C ALA A 79 -1.09 2.24 -2.24
N MET A 80 -0.69 2.84 -1.10
CA MET A 80 -0.45 2.08 0.13
C MET A 80 -1.75 1.43 0.64
N ILE A 81 -2.82 2.19 0.71
CA ILE A 81 -4.13 1.65 1.13
C ILE A 81 -4.53 0.49 0.21
N ARG A 82 -4.39 0.66 -1.10
CA ARG A 82 -4.68 -0.41 -2.07
C ARG A 82 -3.85 -1.67 -1.83
N ALA A 83 -2.58 -1.52 -1.47
CA ALA A 83 -1.73 -2.66 -1.15
C ALA A 83 -2.17 -3.40 0.12
N LEU A 84 -2.71 -2.67 1.11
CA LEU A 84 -3.09 -3.22 2.41
C LEU A 84 -4.49 -3.84 2.47
N VAL A 85 -5.33 -3.65 1.44
CA VAL A 85 -6.70 -4.20 1.43
C VAL A 85 -6.78 -5.67 1.00
N GLN A 86 -5.70 -6.39 1.07
CA GLN A 86 -5.64 -7.82 0.79
C GLN A 86 -4.96 -8.59 1.92
N PRO A 87 -5.20 -9.91 2.03
CA PRO A 87 -4.34 -10.75 2.84
C PRO A 87 -2.92 -10.80 2.27
N PHE A 88 -1.91 -10.84 3.13
CA PHE A 88 -0.53 -11.03 2.67
C PHE A 88 0.33 -11.70 3.75
N ASP A 89 1.29 -12.48 3.31
CA ASP A 89 2.38 -13.02 4.13
C ASP A 89 3.59 -12.10 4.11
N PHE A 90 3.75 -11.36 3.00
CA PHE A 90 4.78 -10.33 2.81
C PHE A 90 4.20 -9.13 2.08
N ILE A 91 4.65 -7.95 2.47
CA ILE A 91 4.47 -6.72 1.67
C ILE A 91 5.83 -6.23 1.19
N LEU A 92 5.91 -5.99 -0.11
CA LEU A 92 7.07 -5.34 -0.75
C LEU A 92 6.71 -3.88 -1.00
N ALA A 93 7.43 -2.96 -0.38
CA ALA A 93 7.24 -1.53 -0.55
C ALA A 93 8.47 -0.90 -1.21
N ASP A 94 8.31 -0.49 -2.46
CA ASP A 94 9.39 0.09 -3.28
C ASP A 94 9.29 1.61 -3.27
N GLU A 95 10.27 2.27 -2.64
CA GLU A 95 10.31 3.73 -2.46
C GLU A 95 9.00 4.32 -1.88
N PRO A 96 8.46 3.75 -0.78
CA PRO A 96 7.08 4.02 -0.37
C PRO A 96 6.80 5.45 0.08
N ILE A 97 7.83 6.22 0.46
CA ILE A 97 7.68 7.55 1.06
C ILE A 97 8.44 8.66 0.32
N SER A 98 8.89 8.41 -0.91
CA SER A 98 9.75 9.31 -1.66
C SER A 98 9.19 10.74 -1.85
N HIS A 99 7.87 10.90 -1.84
CA HIS A 99 7.17 12.20 -2.04
C HIS A 99 6.30 12.57 -0.83
N LEU A 100 6.61 12.07 0.36
CA LEU A 100 5.90 12.40 1.59
C LEU A 100 6.76 13.24 2.51
N ASP A 101 6.13 14.14 3.27
CA ASP A 101 6.74 14.81 4.41
C ASP A 101 6.95 13.80 5.57
N ASP A 102 7.67 14.22 6.60
CA ASP A 102 8.02 13.35 7.72
C ASP A 102 6.79 12.83 8.47
N ARG A 103 5.81 13.70 8.70
CA ARG A 103 4.57 13.33 9.40
C ARG A 103 3.79 12.26 8.64
N ASN A 104 3.56 12.47 7.35
CA ASN A 104 2.85 11.50 6.53
C ASN A 104 3.64 10.19 6.38
N SER A 105 4.97 10.28 6.33
CA SER A 105 5.84 9.10 6.30
C SER A 105 5.71 8.26 7.58
N GLU A 106 5.67 8.90 8.75
CA GLU A 106 5.49 8.24 10.03
C GLU A 106 4.13 7.56 10.14
N ILE A 107 3.06 8.26 9.77
CA ILE A 107 1.70 7.69 9.77
C ILE A 107 1.61 6.48 8.83
N MET A 108 2.20 6.59 7.64
CA MET A 108 2.20 5.52 6.65
C MET A 108 2.98 4.30 7.14
N ALA A 109 4.13 4.51 7.79
CA ALA A 109 4.90 3.45 8.42
C ALA A 109 4.11 2.74 9.52
N GLU A 110 3.43 3.51 10.37
CA GLU A 110 2.61 2.98 11.47
C GLU A 110 1.46 2.12 10.94
N ILE A 111 0.71 2.61 9.95
CA ILE A 111 -0.40 1.87 9.34
C ILE A 111 0.10 0.56 8.74
N MET A 112 1.18 0.61 7.96
CA MET A 112 1.75 -0.58 7.32
C MET A 112 2.20 -1.61 8.35
N MET A 113 2.93 -1.18 9.39
CA MET A 113 3.43 -2.09 10.42
C MET A 113 2.31 -2.66 11.30
N THR A 114 1.31 -1.86 11.63
CA THR A 114 0.15 -2.32 12.40
C THR A 114 -0.59 -3.41 11.63
N GLU A 115 -0.84 -3.20 10.35
CA GLU A 115 -1.53 -4.19 9.52
C GLU A 115 -0.67 -5.44 9.31
N ALA A 116 0.63 -5.30 9.07
CA ALA A 116 1.53 -6.43 8.93
C ALA A 116 1.58 -7.28 10.20
N LYS A 117 1.69 -6.65 11.37
CA LYS A 117 1.66 -7.37 12.66
C LYS A 117 0.35 -8.10 12.88
N ARG A 118 -0.77 -7.45 12.57
CA ARG A 118 -2.09 -8.08 12.69
C ARG A 118 -2.21 -9.35 11.86
N GLN A 119 -1.59 -9.36 10.69
CA GLN A 119 -1.58 -10.52 9.79
C GLN A 119 -0.43 -11.50 10.04
N GLY A 120 0.50 -11.19 10.94
CA GLY A 120 1.72 -11.99 11.13
C GLY A 120 2.64 -11.97 9.91
N ALA A 121 2.64 -10.87 9.16
CA ALA A 121 3.33 -10.73 7.87
C ALA A 121 4.71 -10.07 8.00
N GLY A 122 5.58 -10.38 7.05
CA GLY A 122 6.87 -9.72 6.87
C GLY A 122 6.75 -8.46 6.02
N VAL A 123 7.66 -7.51 6.24
CA VAL A 123 7.75 -6.25 5.49
C VAL A 123 9.13 -6.12 4.88
N ILE A 124 9.18 -5.87 3.58
CA ILE A 124 10.42 -5.60 2.84
C ILE A 124 10.28 -4.22 2.19
N VAL A 125 11.21 -3.33 2.53
CA VAL A 125 11.24 -1.96 2.00
C VAL A 125 12.52 -1.75 1.21
N THR A 126 12.39 -1.19 0.01
CA THR A 126 13.53 -0.70 -0.76
C THR A 126 13.52 0.82 -0.79
N SER A 127 14.68 1.45 -0.67
CA SER A 127 14.81 2.90 -0.77
C SER A 127 16.22 3.31 -1.21
N ILE A 128 16.31 4.40 -1.97
CA ILE A 128 17.59 4.97 -2.41
C ILE A 128 17.97 6.18 -1.54
N GLY A 129 17.03 7.02 -1.19
CA GLY A 129 17.27 8.27 -0.48
C GLY A 129 16.61 8.32 0.88
N LYS A 130 15.36 8.72 0.92
CA LYS A 130 14.60 8.85 2.15
C LYS A 130 14.16 7.47 2.69
N HIS A 131 14.62 7.14 3.88
CA HIS A 131 14.31 5.87 4.52
C HIS A 131 13.08 5.99 5.43
N MET A 132 12.24 4.96 5.39
CA MET A 132 11.13 4.81 6.32
C MET A 132 11.68 4.48 7.71
N ASN A 133 11.20 5.17 8.74
CA ASN A 133 11.66 4.96 10.12
C ASN A 133 11.00 3.69 10.71
N LEU A 134 11.65 2.56 10.53
CA LEU A 134 11.22 1.25 11.01
C LEU A 134 12.38 0.55 11.73
N ASN A 135 12.04 -0.32 12.67
CA ASN A 135 13.00 -1.21 13.30
C ASN A 135 13.29 -2.40 12.38
N TYR A 136 14.28 -2.25 11.51
CA TYR A 136 14.66 -3.31 10.57
C TYR A 136 15.45 -4.42 11.26
N GLU A 137 15.06 -5.67 11.07
CA GLU A 137 15.82 -6.83 11.52
C GLU A 137 17.11 -7.02 10.70
N LYS A 138 17.03 -6.74 9.40
CA LYS A 138 18.16 -6.84 8.47
C LYS A 138 18.15 -5.69 7.47
N THR A 139 19.33 -5.17 7.18
CA THR A 139 19.52 -4.13 6.15
C THR A 139 20.64 -4.57 5.20
N TYR A 140 20.37 -4.49 3.91
CA TYR A 140 21.33 -4.77 2.86
C TYR A 140 21.59 -3.52 2.02
N LYS A 141 22.87 -3.27 1.72
CA LYS A 141 23.26 -2.26 0.72
C LYS A 141 23.55 -2.96 -0.59
N LEU A 142 22.95 -2.49 -1.64
CA LEU A 142 23.14 -2.99 -3.00
C LEU A 142 24.20 -2.15 -3.72
#